data_3d24a8da0e83aefd38de5611b000bc28
#
_entry.id   3d24a8da0e83aefd38de5611b000bc28
#
_cell.length_a   1.000
_cell.length_b   1.000
_cell.length_c   1.000
_cell.angle_alpha   90.00
_cell.angle_beta   90.00
_cell.angle_gamma   90.00
#
_symmetry.space_group_name_H-M   'P 1'
#
loop_
_entity.id
_entity.type
_entity.pdbx_description
1 polymer ?
#
loop_
_entity_poly.entity_id
_entity_poly.type
_entity_poly.pdbx_seq_one_letter_code
_entity_poly.pdbx_strand_id
1 'polypeptide(L)'
;FAHFVSIIYGNLLKIRHKNTNKILIIYESIKKNVMEKNLYIDASHPNEIRIVLKSGEKIEDYEYEGIKNNLIKNNIYLGKVSRIEPSLQAAFVDFGRERHGFLSFNDIQSDYYQIPQSDLEKIKQEEERVREELSKKVEAKEEENLAEGKLEIEDPLEKKDPIEKKDPEDKENSENEKEKKYESKFRFKRYKIQEVIKPNQVILVQVIKDERGQKGAALSTFISIAGKYIVLMPNTPKGGGISRKIFNPADRKKIRSILNEIEIPKEMGLIVRTAGSNKTKNEINHDLDTLINSWNQIKDNALSSIAPSLIHQESEIIKRTLRDMYDENTKNIIIE
;
A
#
# COMPACT_ATOMS: atom_id res chain seq x y z
N PHE A 1 14.33 -13.14 -21.70
CA PHE A 1 13.60 -14.20 -22.45
C PHE A 1 14.17 -14.36 -23.86
N ALA A 2 14.36 -13.28 -24.63
CA ALA A 2 14.93 -13.34 -25.99
C ALA A 2 16.36 -13.94 -26.03
N HIS A 3 17.17 -13.72 -25.00
CA HIS A 3 18.54 -14.27 -24.93
C HIS A 3 18.53 -15.77 -24.59
N PHE A 4 17.56 -16.24 -23.80
CA PHE A 4 17.40 -17.67 -23.48
C PHE A 4 16.88 -18.46 -24.68
N VAL A 5 15.98 -17.87 -25.46
CA VAL A 5 15.46 -18.44 -26.72
C VAL A 5 16.58 -18.51 -27.77
N SER A 6 17.48 -17.51 -27.87
CA SER A 6 18.62 -17.50 -28.78
C SER A 6 19.65 -18.59 -28.49
N ILE A 7 19.91 -18.90 -27.21
CA ILE A 7 20.85 -19.97 -26.80
C ILE A 7 20.24 -21.36 -27.10
N ILE A 8 18.94 -21.53 -26.93
CA ILE A 8 18.24 -22.78 -27.28
C ILE A 8 18.20 -22.97 -28.80
N TYR A 9 18.01 -21.90 -29.60
CA TYR A 9 18.03 -21.97 -31.06
C TYR A 9 19.43 -22.30 -31.60
N GLY A 10 20.51 -21.75 -31.00
CA GLY A 10 21.89 -22.00 -31.43
C GLY A 10 22.35 -23.43 -31.18
N ASN A 11 21.84 -24.12 -30.18
CA ASN A 11 22.12 -25.52 -29.87
C ASN A 11 21.20 -26.52 -30.60
N LEU A 12 20.01 -26.12 -31.02
CA LEU A 12 19.05 -26.95 -31.76
C LEU A 12 19.43 -27.13 -33.27
N LEU A 13 20.15 -26.19 -33.85
CA LEU A 13 20.64 -26.31 -35.23
C LEU A 13 21.76 -27.36 -35.42
N LYS A 14 22.33 -27.89 -34.31
CA LYS A 14 23.33 -28.98 -34.35
C LYS A 14 22.75 -30.39 -34.23
N ILE A 15 21.44 -30.53 -33.92
CA ILE A 15 20.79 -31.84 -33.85
C ILE A 15 19.95 -32.08 -35.12
N ARG A 16 20.63 -32.66 -36.13
CA ARG A 16 20.11 -32.91 -37.45
C ARG A 16 19.14 -34.07 -37.48
N HIS A 17 17.89 -33.85 -37.94
CA HIS A 17 17.04 -34.80 -38.63
C HIS A 17 16.50 -36.08 -37.93
N LYS A 18 15.77 -35.96 -36.78
CA LYS A 18 14.73 -37.02 -36.49
C LYS A 18 13.59 -36.61 -35.54
N ASN A 19 13.54 -35.35 -34.99
CA ASN A 19 12.56 -35.03 -33.97
C ASN A 19 11.83 -33.69 -34.15
N THR A 20 11.73 -33.15 -35.35
CA THR A 20 11.06 -31.86 -35.62
C THR A 20 9.59 -31.85 -35.17
N ASN A 21 8.86 -32.97 -35.35
CA ASN A 21 7.47 -33.04 -34.87
C ASN A 21 7.34 -33.06 -33.34
N LYS A 22 8.29 -33.67 -32.62
CA LYS A 22 8.25 -33.66 -31.15
C LYS A 22 8.56 -32.29 -30.55
N ILE A 23 9.46 -31.55 -31.19
CA ILE A 23 9.84 -30.20 -30.76
C ILE A 23 8.69 -29.23 -31.05
N LEU A 24 7.99 -29.37 -32.19
CA LEU A 24 6.82 -28.56 -32.52
C LEU A 24 5.67 -28.82 -31.54
N ILE A 25 5.42 -30.08 -31.18
CA ILE A 25 4.41 -30.47 -30.19
C ILE A 25 4.74 -29.93 -28.82
N ILE A 26 6.01 -29.96 -28.41
CA ILE A 26 6.46 -29.38 -27.13
C ILE A 26 6.32 -27.83 -27.16
N TYR A 27 6.67 -27.18 -28.27
CA TYR A 27 6.51 -25.74 -28.44
C TYR A 27 5.03 -25.33 -28.45
N GLU A 28 4.16 -26.05 -29.13
CA GLU A 28 2.71 -25.83 -29.09
C GLU A 28 2.12 -26.17 -27.73
N SER A 29 2.63 -27.20 -27.02
CA SER A 29 2.23 -27.52 -25.65
C SER A 29 2.69 -26.45 -24.64
N ILE A 30 3.88 -25.88 -24.81
CA ILE A 30 4.38 -24.76 -24.00
C ILE A 30 3.58 -23.47 -24.32
N LYS A 31 3.25 -23.24 -25.58
CA LYS A 31 2.43 -22.10 -26.01
C LYS A 31 0.98 -22.22 -25.55
N LYS A 32 0.47 -23.46 -25.43
CA LYS A 32 -0.87 -23.75 -24.88
C LYS A 32 -0.94 -23.64 -23.36
N ASN A 33 0.22 -23.69 -22.66
CA ASN A 33 0.31 -23.52 -21.20
C ASN A 33 0.53 -22.07 -20.74
N VAL A 34 0.63 -21.09 -21.64
CA VAL A 34 0.44 -19.69 -21.26
C VAL A 34 -1.08 -19.52 -21.11
N MET A 35 -1.57 -19.67 -19.88
CA MET A 35 -2.98 -19.47 -19.57
C MET A 35 -3.36 -18.06 -19.99
N GLU A 36 -4.22 -17.95 -21.02
CA GLU A 36 -4.73 -16.68 -21.51
C GLU A 36 -5.59 -16.04 -20.42
N LYS A 37 -5.25 -14.80 -20.04
CA LYS A 37 -6.04 -14.02 -19.11
C LYS A 37 -7.09 -13.22 -19.86
N ASN A 38 -8.31 -13.25 -19.36
CA ASN A 38 -9.43 -12.47 -19.88
C ASN A 38 -10.08 -11.70 -18.75
N LEU A 39 -10.36 -10.43 -18.99
CA LEU A 39 -11.07 -9.55 -18.08
C LEU A 39 -12.53 -9.43 -18.53
N TYR A 40 -13.45 -9.83 -17.70
CA TYR A 40 -14.89 -9.74 -17.94
C TYR A 40 -15.45 -8.61 -17.09
N ILE A 41 -16.21 -7.72 -17.73
CA ILE A 41 -16.90 -6.60 -17.09
C ILE A 41 -18.38 -6.74 -17.41
N ASP A 42 -19.18 -7.09 -16.41
CA ASP A 42 -20.63 -7.17 -16.51
C ASP A 42 -21.26 -5.90 -15.89
N ALA A 43 -21.83 -5.07 -16.73
CA ALA A 43 -22.58 -3.87 -16.40
C ALA A 43 -24.05 -3.96 -16.90
N SER A 44 -24.54 -5.16 -17.18
CA SER A 44 -25.91 -5.41 -17.68
C SER A 44 -26.98 -4.97 -16.70
N HIS A 45 -26.68 -4.98 -15.40
CA HIS A 45 -27.59 -4.49 -14.37
C HIS A 45 -27.33 -3.00 -14.05
N PRO A 46 -28.38 -2.13 -14.10
CA PRO A 46 -28.21 -0.69 -13.90
C PRO A 46 -27.70 -0.28 -12.50
N ASN A 47 -27.72 -1.21 -11.54
CA ASN A 47 -27.43 -0.96 -10.13
C ASN A 47 -26.19 -1.67 -9.64
N GLU A 48 -25.49 -2.43 -10.46
CA GLU A 48 -24.31 -3.19 -10.05
C GLU A 48 -23.36 -3.46 -11.21
N ILE A 49 -22.08 -3.45 -10.90
CA ILE A 49 -21.00 -3.81 -11.83
C ILE A 49 -20.21 -4.95 -11.21
N ARG A 50 -20.00 -5.99 -11.99
CA ARG A 50 -19.22 -7.18 -11.61
C ARG A 50 -18.03 -7.29 -12.54
N ILE A 51 -16.86 -7.52 -11.97
CA ILE A 51 -15.63 -7.64 -12.74
C ILE A 51 -14.89 -8.89 -12.31
N VAL A 52 -14.49 -9.71 -13.31
CA VAL A 52 -13.81 -10.98 -13.10
C VAL A 52 -12.56 -11.05 -13.96
N LEU A 53 -11.41 -11.29 -13.34
CA LEU A 53 -10.19 -11.67 -14.04
C LEU A 53 -10.09 -13.20 -14.05
N LYS A 54 -10.12 -13.79 -15.25
CA LYS A 54 -10.08 -15.23 -15.44
C LYS A 54 -8.82 -15.64 -16.21
N SER A 55 -8.11 -16.64 -15.70
CA SER A 55 -6.96 -17.27 -16.37
C SER A 55 -7.30 -18.72 -16.69
N GLY A 56 -7.57 -19.02 -17.97
CA GLY A 56 -8.11 -20.29 -18.37
C GLY A 56 -9.47 -20.56 -17.71
N GLU A 57 -9.58 -21.60 -16.87
CA GLU A 57 -10.80 -21.90 -16.11
C GLU A 57 -10.79 -21.34 -14.68
N LYS A 58 -9.67 -20.77 -14.22
CA LYS A 58 -9.50 -20.29 -12.86
C LYS A 58 -9.81 -18.80 -12.76
N ILE A 59 -10.64 -18.42 -11.78
CA ILE A 59 -10.83 -17.02 -11.40
C ILE A 59 -9.62 -16.61 -10.56
N GLU A 60 -8.88 -15.58 -11.00
CA GLU A 60 -7.73 -15.00 -10.28
C GLU A 60 -8.17 -13.90 -9.34
N ASP A 61 -9.09 -13.05 -9.79
CA ASP A 61 -9.56 -11.93 -9.00
C ASP A 61 -11.01 -11.57 -9.35
N TYR A 62 -11.71 -10.92 -8.42
CA TYR A 62 -13.11 -10.54 -8.55
C TYR A 62 -13.39 -9.24 -7.81
N GLU A 63 -14.03 -8.30 -8.49
CA GLU A 63 -14.55 -7.07 -7.87
C GLU A 63 -16.05 -6.90 -8.15
N TYR A 64 -16.73 -6.30 -7.17
CA TYR A 64 -18.16 -6.02 -7.22
C TYR A 64 -18.45 -4.64 -6.63
N GLU A 65 -19.25 -3.85 -7.33
CA GLU A 65 -19.76 -2.58 -6.85
C GLU A 65 -21.26 -2.49 -7.12
N GLY A 66 -22.01 -2.17 -6.06
CA GLY A 66 -23.46 -1.96 -6.16
C GLY A 66 -23.86 -0.61 -5.59
N ILE A 67 -24.93 0.00 -6.10
CA ILE A 67 -25.40 1.33 -5.65
C ILE A 67 -25.62 1.41 -4.15
N LYS A 68 -26.04 0.31 -3.51
CA LYS A 68 -26.25 0.25 -2.06
C LYS A 68 -24.96 0.14 -1.25
N ASN A 69 -23.86 -0.24 -1.89
CA ASN A 69 -22.55 -0.46 -1.29
C ASN A 69 -21.51 0.46 -1.93
N ASN A 70 -21.75 1.75 -1.88
CA ASN A 70 -20.76 2.73 -2.30
C ASN A 70 -19.56 2.65 -1.35
N LEU A 71 -18.52 1.94 -1.77
CA LEU A 71 -17.29 1.81 -1.03
C LEU A 71 -16.65 3.19 -0.89
N ILE A 72 -16.45 3.62 0.34
CA ILE A 72 -15.79 4.90 0.65
C ILE A 72 -14.32 4.73 0.98
N LYS A 73 -13.85 3.49 1.03
CA LYS A 73 -12.45 3.17 1.31
C LYS A 73 -11.53 3.92 0.35
N ASN A 74 -10.44 4.44 0.87
CA ASN A 74 -9.43 5.29 0.23
C ASN A 74 -9.90 6.69 -0.17
N ASN A 75 -11.19 7.03 -0.06
CA ASN A 75 -11.64 8.40 -0.27
C ASN A 75 -11.02 9.35 0.77
N ILE A 76 -10.73 10.57 0.35
CA ILE A 76 -10.13 11.61 1.18
C ILE A 76 -11.17 12.70 1.43
N TYR A 77 -11.34 13.05 2.70
CA TYR A 77 -12.29 14.04 3.17
C TYR A 77 -11.59 15.12 3.97
N LEU A 78 -12.11 16.32 3.90
CA LEU A 78 -11.85 17.34 4.87
C LEU A 78 -12.86 17.16 6.00
N GLY A 79 -12.39 16.71 7.15
CA GLY A 79 -13.24 16.41 8.30
C GLY A 79 -13.07 17.43 9.42
N LYS A 80 -14.02 17.43 10.37
CA LYS A 80 -14.00 18.27 11.56
C LYS A 80 -14.04 17.38 12.79
N VAL A 81 -13.11 17.55 13.71
CA VAL A 81 -13.09 16.81 14.97
C VAL A 81 -14.35 17.15 15.77
N SER A 82 -15.21 16.16 15.97
CA SER A 82 -16.47 16.32 16.72
C SER A 82 -16.24 16.20 18.23
N ARG A 83 -15.62 15.10 18.65
CA ARG A 83 -15.30 14.84 20.06
C ARG A 83 -14.02 14.03 20.19
N ILE A 84 -13.40 14.17 21.35
CA ILE A 84 -12.21 13.41 21.73
C ILE A 84 -12.59 12.46 22.84
N GLU A 85 -12.14 11.21 22.75
CA GLU A 85 -12.34 10.18 23.75
C GLU A 85 -11.00 9.77 24.35
N PRO A 86 -10.63 10.36 25.52
CA PRO A 86 -9.33 10.11 26.13
C PRO A 86 -9.12 8.65 26.56
N SER A 87 -10.18 7.95 26.94
CA SER A 87 -10.12 6.55 27.37
C SER A 87 -9.68 5.62 26.24
N LEU A 88 -10.06 5.95 24.99
CA LEU A 88 -9.69 5.21 23.78
C LEU A 88 -8.46 5.77 23.09
N GLN A 89 -7.92 6.89 23.55
CA GLN A 89 -6.88 7.65 22.83
C GLN A 89 -7.26 7.83 21.34
N ALA A 90 -8.50 8.31 21.11
CA ALA A 90 -9.07 8.46 19.78
C ALA A 90 -9.92 9.72 19.67
N ALA A 91 -10.10 10.21 18.44
CA ALA A 91 -11.04 11.27 18.10
C ALA A 91 -12.15 10.73 17.19
N PHE A 92 -13.33 11.31 17.31
CA PHE A 92 -14.43 11.09 16.38
C PHE A 92 -14.51 12.31 15.46
N VAL A 93 -14.53 12.04 14.16
CA VAL A 93 -14.44 13.08 13.11
C VAL A 93 -15.73 13.05 12.31
N ASP A 94 -16.36 14.21 12.20
CA ASP A 94 -17.42 14.46 11.24
C ASP A 94 -16.78 14.69 9.87
N PHE A 95 -17.03 13.81 8.91
CA PHE A 95 -16.52 13.88 7.55
C PHE A 95 -17.64 13.93 6.49
N GLY A 96 -18.87 14.30 6.94
CA GLY A 96 -20.02 14.51 6.06
C GLY A 96 -20.87 13.25 5.83
N ARG A 97 -20.73 12.23 6.69
CA ARG A 97 -21.55 11.02 6.68
C ARG A 97 -22.44 10.98 7.91
N GLU A 98 -23.45 10.13 7.91
CA GLU A 98 -24.35 9.95 9.05
C GLU A 98 -23.62 9.59 10.34
N ARG A 99 -22.54 8.81 10.21
CA ARG A 99 -21.73 8.36 11.34
C ARG A 99 -20.37 9.01 11.33
N HIS A 100 -19.95 9.48 12.50
CA HIS A 100 -18.61 10.00 12.66
C HIS A 100 -17.57 8.89 12.50
N GLY A 101 -16.47 9.20 11.82
CA GLY A 101 -15.35 8.30 11.66
C GLY A 101 -14.49 8.22 12.93
N PHE A 102 -13.88 7.08 13.14
CA PHE A 102 -12.96 6.81 14.24
C PHE A 102 -11.52 7.09 13.79
N LEU A 103 -10.83 7.96 14.50
CA LEU A 103 -9.44 8.34 14.25
C LEU A 103 -8.60 8.04 15.48
N SER A 104 -7.74 7.03 15.40
CA SER A 104 -6.83 6.67 16.49
C SER A 104 -5.72 7.71 16.62
N PHE A 105 -5.20 7.93 17.82
CA PHE A 105 -4.07 8.82 18.05
C PHE A 105 -2.83 8.42 17.23
N ASN A 106 -2.63 7.13 17.00
CA ASN A 106 -1.53 6.62 16.18
C ASN A 106 -1.65 6.98 14.69
N ASP A 107 -2.87 7.25 14.23
CA ASP A 107 -3.19 7.60 12.86
C ASP A 107 -3.26 9.12 12.63
N ILE A 108 -2.84 9.92 13.63
CA ILE A 108 -2.75 11.38 13.54
C ILE A 108 -1.31 11.80 13.32
N GLN A 109 -1.06 12.51 12.22
CA GLN A 109 0.24 13.08 11.91
C GLN A 109 0.58 14.23 12.85
N SER A 110 1.86 14.35 13.20
CA SER A 110 2.37 15.37 14.13
C SER A 110 2.12 16.81 13.69
N ASP A 111 1.94 17.06 12.38
CA ASP A 111 1.64 18.40 11.85
C ASP A 111 0.28 18.97 12.33
N TYR A 112 -0.64 18.09 12.73
CA TYR A 112 -1.94 18.50 13.29
C TYR A 112 -1.89 18.80 14.78
N TYR A 113 -0.76 18.57 15.46
CA TYR A 113 -0.64 18.76 16.88
C TYR A 113 -0.59 20.25 17.24
N GLN A 114 -1.48 20.67 18.14
CA GLN A 114 -1.51 22.03 18.68
C GLN A 114 -0.65 22.13 19.94
N ILE A 115 0.66 22.01 19.77
CA ILE A 115 1.67 22.08 20.82
C ILE A 115 2.67 23.21 20.53
N PRO A 116 3.50 23.63 21.52
CA PRO A 116 4.56 24.61 21.28
C PRO A 116 5.49 24.17 20.16
N GLN A 117 5.92 25.13 19.33
CA GLN A 117 6.72 24.84 18.14
C GLN A 117 8.06 24.15 18.48
N SER A 118 8.66 24.52 19.63
CA SER A 118 9.89 23.89 20.13
C SER A 118 9.73 22.38 20.39
N ASP A 119 8.54 21.94 20.78
CA ASP A 119 8.29 20.54 21.06
C ASP A 119 7.89 19.80 19.78
N LEU A 120 7.20 20.47 18.86
CA LEU A 120 6.89 19.95 17.52
C LEU A 120 8.18 19.64 16.75
N GLU A 121 9.15 20.56 16.79
CA GLU A 121 10.46 20.38 16.14
C GLU A 121 11.23 19.19 16.72
N LYS A 122 11.19 19.00 18.04
CA LYS A 122 11.81 17.83 18.69
C LYS A 122 11.14 16.53 18.27
N ILE A 123 9.81 16.51 18.19
CA ILE A 123 9.05 15.33 17.73
C ILE A 123 9.46 15.00 16.29
N LYS A 124 9.50 15.99 15.39
CA LYS A 124 9.89 15.80 14.00
C LYS A 124 11.32 15.28 13.84
N GLN A 125 12.29 15.85 14.58
CA GLN A 125 13.67 15.40 14.56
C GLN A 125 13.81 13.96 15.03
N GLU A 126 13.06 13.59 16.02
CA GLU A 126 13.10 12.25 16.56
C GLU A 126 12.39 11.26 15.61
N GLU A 127 11.23 11.62 15.02
CA GLU A 127 10.58 10.83 13.96
C GLU A 127 11.55 10.59 12.79
N GLU A 128 12.35 11.57 12.40
CA GLU A 128 13.37 11.45 11.37
C GLU A 128 14.50 10.48 11.77
N ARG A 129 15.02 10.58 13.00
CA ARG A 129 16.02 9.64 13.53
C ARG A 129 15.54 8.20 13.55
N VAL A 130 14.33 7.97 14.08
CA VAL A 130 13.73 6.62 14.12
C VAL A 130 13.53 6.07 12.71
N ARG A 131 13.15 6.92 11.78
CA ARG A 131 13.02 6.57 10.36
C ARG A 131 14.35 6.11 9.75
N GLU A 132 15.44 6.87 9.97
CA GLU A 132 16.75 6.48 9.48
C GLU A 132 17.26 5.17 10.10
N GLU A 133 17.00 4.96 11.38
CA GLU A 133 17.36 3.71 12.05
C GLU A 133 16.57 2.51 11.52
N LEU A 134 15.27 2.71 11.22
CA LEU A 134 14.43 1.65 10.65
C LEU A 134 14.82 1.31 9.22
N SER A 135 15.14 2.31 8.38
CA SER A 135 15.59 2.06 7.00
C SER A 135 16.89 1.28 6.99
N LYS A 136 17.89 1.69 7.81
CA LYS A 136 19.17 0.96 7.95
C LYS A 136 18.99 -0.49 8.43
N LYS A 137 18.03 -0.72 9.35
CA LYS A 137 17.74 -2.08 9.85
C LYS A 137 17.04 -2.96 8.82
N VAL A 138 16.15 -2.38 8.01
CA VAL A 138 15.49 -3.10 6.92
C VAL A 138 16.52 -3.48 5.86
N GLU A 139 17.40 -2.53 5.48
CA GLU A 139 18.48 -2.77 4.52
C GLU A 139 19.44 -3.88 5.01
N ALA A 140 19.90 -3.80 6.25
CA ALA A 140 20.79 -4.81 6.84
C ALA A 140 20.16 -6.20 6.90
N LYS A 141 18.88 -6.30 7.30
CA LYS A 141 18.15 -7.59 7.33
C LYS A 141 17.91 -8.15 5.92
N GLU A 142 17.65 -7.30 4.93
CA GLU A 142 17.50 -7.75 3.55
C GLU A 142 18.82 -8.24 2.96
N GLU A 143 19.96 -7.63 3.31
CA GLU A 143 21.29 -8.09 2.92
C GLU A 143 21.65 -9.43 3.59
N GLU A 144 21.31 -9.60 4.87
CA GLU A 144 21.53 -10.83 5.62
C GLU A 144 20.69 -12.00 5.07
N ASN A 145 19.41 -11.76 4.79
CA ASN A 145 18.51 -12.74 4.17
C ASN A 145 18.95 -13.12 2.74
N LEU A 146 19.52 -12.17 1.99
CA LEU A 146 20.12 -12.42 0.68
C LEU A 146 21.37 -13.30 0.75
N ALA A 147 22.18 -13.13 1.80
CA ALA A 147 23.40 -13.92 2.02
C ALA A 147 23.08 -15.35 2.49
N GLU A 148 22.02 -15.54 3.27
CA GLU A 148 21.60 -16.83 3.81
C GLU A 148 20.64 -17.63 2.92
N GLY A 149 20.13 -17.06 1.83
CA GLY A 149 19.15 -17.70 0.92
C GLY A 149 17.79 -18.00 1.56
N LYS A 150 17.47 -17.39 2.69
CA LYS A 150 16.19 -17.55 3.41
C LYS A 150 15.17 -16.53 2.93
N LEU A 151 13.99 -17.02 2.54
CA LEU A 151 12.86 -16.23 2.01
C LEU A 151 11.87 -15.76 3.10
N GLU A 152 12.29 -15.66 4.35
CA GLU A 152 11.42 -15.21 5.44
C GLU A 152 11.59 -13.71 5.67
N ILE A 153 10.63 -12.93 5.16
CA ILE A 153 10.49 -11.50 5.47
C ILE A 153 9.50 -11.39 6.63
N GLU A 154 10.01 -11.44 7.87
CA GLU A 154 9.20 -11.09 9.03
C GLU A 154 8.92 -9.58 9.06
N ASP A 155 7.65 -9.21 9.27
CA ASP A 155 7.25 -7.82 9.47
C ASP A 155 7.62 -7.35 10.88
N PRO A 156 8.47 -6.32 11.03
CA PRO A 156 8.76 -5.75 12.34
C PRO A 156 7.56 -5.08 13.02
N LEU A 157 6.42 -4.95 12.32
CA LEU A 157 5.22 -4.22 12.76
C LEU A 157 3.96 -5.08 12.94
N GLU A 158 3.98 -6.35 12.55
CA GLU A 158 2.86 -7.25 12.85
C GLU A 158 2.93 -7.72 14.30
N LYS A 159 2.07 -7.18 15.14
CA LYS A 159 1.73 -7.78 16.42
C LYS A 159 0.95 -9.06 16.12
N LYS A 160 1.53 -10.21 16.38
CA LYS A 160 0.77 -11.45 16.54
C LYS A 160 -0.09 -11.29 17.79
N ASP A 161 -1.40 -11.28 17.63
CA ASP A 161 -2.33 -11.43 18.75
C ASP A 161 -2.07 -12.80 19.39
N PRO A 162 -1.79 -12.87 20.68
CA PRO A 162 -1.59 -14.15 21.36
C PRO A 162 -2.93 -14.69 21.82
N ILE A 163 -3.48 -15.65 21.09
CA ILE A 163 -4.46 -16.57 21.66
C ILE A 163 -3.81 -17.96 21.64
N GLU A 164 -3.18 -18.32 22.76
CA GLU A 164 -3.32 -19.63 23.39
C GLU A 164 -2.48 -19.69 24.67
N LYS A 165 -3.15 -20.10 25.74
CA LYS A 165 -2.63 -20.27 27.10
C LYS A 165 -1.68 -21.45 27.15
N LYS A 166 -0.45 -21.27 27.69
CA LYS A 166 0.28 -22.29 28.43
C LYS A 166 1.05 -21.65 29.60
N ASP A 167 1.03 -22.38 30.70
CA ASP A 167 1.32 -22.01 32.07
C ASP A 167 2.72 -21.41 32.36
N PRO A 168 2.85 -20.73 33.54
CA PRO A 168 3.98 -19.86 33.84
C PRO A 168 5.03 -20.60 34.63
N GLU A 169 6.29 -20.37 34.33
CA GLU A 169 7.46 -20.26 35.18
C GLU A 169 8.73 -20.40 34.30
N ASP A 170 9.61 -19.42 34.36
CA ASP A 170 10.97 -19.36 33.75
C ASP A 170 11.24 -18.56 32.49
N LYS A 171 10.41 -17.57 32.11
CA LYS A 171 10.76 -16.60 31.02
C LYS A 171 10.63 -15.12 31.35
N GLU A 172 10.43 -14.75 32.62
CA GLU A 172 10.12 -13.36 33.01
C GLU A 172 11.25 -12.33 32.79
N ASN A 173 12.52 -12.74 32.67
CA ASN A 173 13.61 -11.75 32.61
C ASN A 173 14.01 -11.34 31.19
N SER A 174 13.76 -12.13 30.16
CA SER A 174 14.17 -11.79 28.78
C SER A 174 13.08 -11.06 27.98
N GLU A 175 11.82 -11.26 28.31
CA GLU A 175 10.69 -10.55 27.68
C GLU A 175 10.51 -9.14 28.23
N ASN A 176 10.67 -8.95 29.54
CA ASN A 176 10.66 -7.63 30.19
C ASN A 176 11.75 -6.68 29.69
N GLU A 177 12.92 -7.16 29.30
CA GLU A 177 13.97 -6.32 28.70
C GLU A 177 13.66 -5.98 27.24
N LYS A 178 13.01 -6.87 26.50
CA LYS A 178 12.59 -6.61 25.12
C LYS A 178 11.40 -5.65 25.08
N GLU A 179 10.40 -5.83 25.94
CA GLU A 179 9.26 -4.90 26.08
C GLU A 179 9.71 -3.52 26.56
N LYS A 180 10.56 -3.42 27.57
CA LYS A 180 11.15 -2.14 28.02
C LYS A 180 12.00 -1.47 26.93
N LYS A 181 12.66 -2.23 26.06
CA LYS A 181 13.41 -1.71 24.92
C LYS A 181 12.47 -1.27 23.77
N TYR A 182 11.32 -1.91 23.59
CA TYR A 182 10.28 -1.47 22.65
C TYR A 182 9.52 -0.25 23.20
N GLU A 183 9.11 -0.24 24.45
CA GLU A 183 8.46 0.91 25.07
C GLU A 183 9.36 2.15 25.11
N SER A 184 10.68 1.98 25.29
CA SER A 184 11.62 3.10 25.24
C SER A 184 11.78 3.70 23.85
N LYS A 185 11.54 2.92 22.77
CA LYS A 185 11.58 3.40 21.38
C LYS A 185 10.31 4.15 20.93
N PHE A 186 9.17 3.91 21.59
CA PHE A 186 7.92 4.63 21.36
C PHE A 186 7.67 5.74 22.40
N ARG A 187 8.69 6.22 23.08
CA ARG A 187 8.62 7.28 24.09
C ARG A 187 8.22 8.67 23.55
N PHE A 188 7.88 8.80 22.24
CA PHE A 188 7.43 10.03 21.60
C PHE A 188 6.09 10.55 22.08
N LYS A 189 5.25 9.69 22.67
CA LYS A 189 3.94 10.10 23.13
C LYS A 189 3.99 10.60 24.57
N ARG A 190 4.72 11.69 24.79
CA ARG A 190 4.64 12.47 26.04
C ARG A 190 3.25 13.07 26.23
N TYR A 191 2.52 13.26 25.12
CA TYR A 191 1.24 13.92 25.10
C TYR A 191 0.10 12.91 24.96
N LYS A 192 -1.03 13.23 25.61
CA LYS A 192 -2.29 12.53 25.39
C LYS A 192 -3.06 13.21 24.27
N ILE A 193 -3.98 12.49 23.61
CA ILE A 193 -4.72 13.02 22.46
C ILE A 193 -5.42 14.35 22.78
N GLN A 194 -6.01 14.51 23.97
CA GLN A 194 -6.69 15.73 24.38
C GLN A 194 -5.78 16.95 24.53
N GLU A 195 -4.48 16.74 24.64
CA GLU A 195 -3.49 17.80 24.76
C GLU A 195 -3.05 18.35 23.40
N VAL A 196 -3.14 17.51 22.35
CA VAL A 196 -2.60 17.83 21.03
C VAL A 196 -3.67 18.12 19.97
N ILE A 197 -4.88 17.57 20.12
CA ILE A 197 -6.00 17.78 19.21
C ILE A 197 -7.14 18.48 19.95
N LYS A 198 -7.85 19.34 19.26
CA LYS A 198 -9.00 20.07 19.83
C LYS A 198 -10.31 19.77 19.08
N PRO A 199 -11.45 19.79 19.77
CA PRO A 199 -12.75 19.78 19.12
C PRO A 199 -12.86 20.94 18.12
N ASN A 200 -13.61 20.72 17.05
CA ASN A 200 -13.78 21.66 15.92
C ASN A 200 -12.54 21.88 15.06
N GLN A 201 -11.42 21.22 15.31
CA GLN A 201 -10.25 21.29 14.45
C GLN A 201 -10.57 20.62 13.11
N VAL A 202 -10.19 21.29 12.02
CA VAL A 202 -10.33 20.79 10.65
C VAL A 202 -9.08 19.99 10.31
N ILE A 203 -9.27 18.77 9.79
CA ILE A 203 -8.20 17.85 9.42
C ILE A 203 -8.52 17.13 8.11
N LEU A 204 -7.48 16.86 7.32
CA LEU A 204 -7.61 16.03 6.12
C LEU A 204 -7.47 14.56 6.52
N VAL A 205 -8.46 13.75 6.16
CA VAL A 205 -8.53 12.34 6.57
C VAL A 205 -8.82 11.44 5.38
N GLN A 206 -8.21 10.26 5.36
CA GLN A 206 -8.48 9.19 4.42
C GLN A 206 -9.21 8.04 5.13
N VAL A 207 -10.18 7.44 4.45
CA VAL A 207 -10.90 6.27 4.94
C VAL A 207 -10.05 5.02 4.71
N ILE A 208 -9.65 4.36 5.80
CA ILE A 208 -8.87 3.11 5.75
C ILE A 208 -9.78 1.88 5.73
N LYS A 209 -10.88 1.94 6.48
CA LYS A 209 -11.90 0.86 6.54
C LYS A 209 -13.27 1.49 6.47
N ASP A 210 -14.13 0.86 5.66
CA ASP A 210 -15.53 1.26 5.55
C ASP A 210 -16.30 1.08 6.85
N GLU A 211 -17.45 1.71 6.93
CA GLU A 211 -18.42 1.51 8.00
C GLU A 211 -18.84 0.04 8.05
N ARG A 212 -18.90 -0.52 9.26
CA ARG A 212 -19.31 -1.91 9.44
C ARG A 212 -20.31 -2.05 10.60
N GLY A 213 -21.52 -2.48 10.31
CA GLY A 213 -22.59 -2.62 11.29
C GLY A 213 -22.89 -1.28 11.94
N GLN A 214 -22.70 -1.16 13.25
CA GLN A 214 -22.90 0.09 14.01
C GLN A 214 -21.62 0.92 14.16
N LYS A 215 -20.47 0.47 13.64
CA LYS A 215 -19.20 1.18 13.78
C LYS A 215 -19.00 2.12 12.60
N GLY A 216 -18.59 3.36 12.88
CA GLY A 216 -18.19 4.32 11.87
C GLY A 216 -16.91 3.89 11.17
N ALA A 217 -16.61 4.56 10.04
CA ALA A 217 -15.40 4.32 9.27
C ALA A 217 -14.13 4.53 10.11
N ALA A 218 -13.08 3.75 9.84
CA ALA A 218 -11.75 4.01 10.40
C ALA A 218 -11.02 4.99 9.49
N LEU A 219 -10.52 6.07 10.08
CA LEU A 219 -9.84 7.17 9.41
C LEU A 219 -8.36 7.21 9.77
N SER A 220 -7.55 7.81 8.89
CA SER A 220 -6.16 8.17 9.14
C SER A 220 -5.86 9.53 8.51
N THR A 221 -4.96 10.31 9.11
CA THR A 221 -4.41 11.52 8.50
C THR A 221 -3.22 11.22 7.59
N PHE A 222 -2.69 9.99 7.66
CA PHE A 222 -1.68 9.54 6.72
C PHE A 222 -2.34 9.16 5.39
N ILE A 223 -2.03 9.96 4.37
CA ILE A 223 -2.63 9.82 3.04
C ILE A 223 -1.81 8.85 2.19
N SER A 224 -2.48 7.98 1.44
CA SER A 224 -1.87 7.09 0.46
C SER A 224 -2.65 7.15 -0.86
N ILE A 225 -1.96 7.42 -1.96
CA ILE A 225 -2.56 7.53 -3.29
C ILE A 225 -1.99 6.41 -4.15
N ALA A 226 -2.86 5.52 -4.62
CA ALA A 226 -2.45 4.35 -5.39
C ALA A 226 -2.35 4.68 -6.89
N GLY A 227 -1.15 4.51 -7.46
CA GLY A 227 -0.89 4.47 -8.90
C GLY A 227 -0.89 3.04 -9.43
N LYS A 228 -0.54 2.88 -10.70
CA LYS A 228 -0.44 1.57 -11.34
C LYS A 228 0.77 0.78 -10.84
N TYR A 229 1.93 1.42 -10.78
CA TYR A 229 3.20 0.78 -10.43
C TYR A 229 3.69 1.12 -9.03
N ILE A 230 3.23 2.24 -8.49
CA ILE A 230 3.66 2.76 -7.19
C ILE A 230 2.47 3.22 -6.35
N VAL A 231 2.72 3.35 -5.05
CA VAL A 231 1.82 4.04 -4.10
C VAL A 231 2.60 5.22 -3.54
N LEU A 232 2.06 6.42 -3.66
CA LEU A 232 2.62 7.63 -3.09
C LEU A 232 2.00 7.90 -1.71
N MET A 233 2.85 8.16 -0.74
CA MET A 233 2.48 8.59 0.62
C MET A 233 3.02 10.00 0.84
N PRO A 234 2.26 11.05 0.46
CA PRO A 234 2.78 12.41 0.35
C PRO A 234 3.09 13.06 1.69
N ASN A 235 2.52 12.57 2.77
CA ASN A 235 2.68 13.10 4.12
C ASN A 235 3.17 12.04 5.13
N THR A 236 3.79 10.98 4.63
CA THR A 236 4.36 9.94 5.48
C THR A 236 5.85 9.84 5.20
N PRO A 237 6.69 10.43 6.01
CA PRO A 237 8.13 10.43 5.80
C PRO A 237 8.78 9.08 6.13
N LYS A 238 8.24 7.98 5.64
CA LYS A 238 8.75 6.62 5.86
C LYS A 238 9.50 6.11 4.64
N GLY A 239 10.51 6.75 4.14
CA GLY A 239 11.40 6.19 3.11
C GLY A 239 10.71 5.38 1.99
N GLY A 240 11.38 5.15 0.90
CA GLY A 240 10.89 4.27 -0.17
C GLY A 240 10.84 2.80 0.27
N GLY A 241 9.88 2.06 -0.25
CA GLY A 241 9.71 0.64 0.03
C GLY A 241 9.47 -0.17 -1.23
N ILE A 242 9.64 -1.47 -1.13
CA ILE A 242 9.34 -2.43 -2.18
C ILE A 242 8.27 -3.37 -1.64
N SER A 243 7.22 -3.62 -2.42
CA SER A 243 6.15 -4.54 -2.03
C SER A 243 6.73 -5.89 -1.55
N ARG A 244 6.20 -6.39 -0.43
CA ARG A 244 6.59 -7.70 0.13
C ARG A 244 6.25 -8.85 -0.80
N LYS A 245 5.28 -8.68 -1.70
CA LYS A 245 4.89 -9.68 -2.70
C LYS A 245 5.93 -9.85 -3.82
N ILE A 246 6.96 -9.02 -3.87
CA ILE A 246 8.10 -9.17 -4.80
C ILE A 246 9.17 -9.99 -4.08
N PHE A 247 9.17 -11.30 -4.31
CA PHE A 247 10.08 -12.23 -3.61
C PHE A 247 11.45 -12.35 -4.26
N ASN A 248 11.57 -12.05 -5.58
CA ASN A 248 12.81 -12.23 -6.32
C ASN A 248 13.87 -11.19 -5.88
N PRO A 249 15.03 -11.63 -5.33
CA PRO A 249 16.08 -10.73 -4.88
C PRO A 249 16.68 -9.87 -5.99
N ALA A 250 16.78 -10.41 -7.22
CA ALA A 250 17.32 -9.67 -8.37
C ALA A 250 16.41 -8.50 -8.75
N ASP A 251 15.09 -8.73 -8.75
CA ASP A 251 14.10 -7.68 -9.04
C ASP A 251 14.12 -6.61 -7.94
N ARG A 252 14.20 -7.02 -6.67
CA ARG A 252 14.32 -6.08 -5.54
C ARG A 252 15.56 -5.19 -5.65
N LYS A 253 16.72 -5.76 -6.02
CA LYS A 253 17.95 -5.01 -6.22
C LYS A 253 17.81 -4.01 -7.38
N LYS A 254 17.22 -4.43 -8.51
CA LYS A 254 16.93 -3.55 -9.65
C LYS A 254 16.00 -2.40 -9.27
N ILE A 255 14.91 -2.69 -8.57
CA ILE A 255 13.96 -1.66 -8.12
C ILE A 255 14.64 -0.67 -7.17
N ARG A 256 15.47 -1.15 -6.24
CA ARG A 256 16.22 -0.28 -5.32
C ARG A 256 17.16 0.66 -6.06
N SER A 257 17.89 0.18 -7.10
CA SER A 257 18.73 1.05 -7.92
C SER A 257 17.89 2.13 -8.63
N ILE A 258 16.72 1.78 -9.15
CA ILE A 258 15.79 2.74 -9.79
C ILE A 258 15.30 3.77 -8.77
N LEU A 259 14.88 3.34 -7.56
CA LEU A 259 14.40 4.24 -6.52
C LEU A 259 15.47 5.24 -6.04
N ASN A 260 16.73 4.80 -5.95
CA ASN A 260 17.85 5.68 -5.57
C ASN A 260 18.18 6.73 -6.64
N GLU A 261 17.79 6.51 -7.89
CA GLU A 261 17.97 7.44 -9.00
C GLU A 261 16.80 8.41 -9.19
N ILE A 262 15.66 8.17 -8.50
CA ILE A 262 14.47 9.02 -8.57
C ILE A 262 14.56 10.06 -7.46
N GLU A 263 14.40 11.32 -7.81
CA GLU A 263 14.32 12.42 -6.86
C GLU A 263 12.94 12.47 -6.22
N ILE A 264 12.83 11.99 -4.99
CA ILE A 264 11.60 12.03 -4.20
C ILE A 264 11.78 13.07 -3.08
N PRO A 265 10.81 13.99 -2.87
CA PRO A 265 10.86 14.90 -1.73
C PRO A 265 10.99 14.13 -0.41
N LYS A 266 11.84 14.61 0.50
CA LYS A 266 12.15 13.94 1.78
C LYS A 266 10.91 13.68 2.65
N GLU A 267 9.87 14.47 2.48
CA GLU A 267 8.61 14.38 3.21
C GLU A 267 7.67 13.30 2.68
N MET A 268 7.97 12.75 1.50
CA MET A 268 7.14 11.76 0.82
C MET A 268 7.71 10.36 0.92
N GLY A 269 6.84 9.38 1.10
CA GLY A 269 7.16 7.96 0.99
C GLY A 269 6.63 7.39 -0.34
N LEU A 270 7.33 6.39 -0.86
CA LEU A 270 6.95 5.71 -2.10
C LEU A 270 7.10 4.20 -1.93
N ILE A 271 6.10 3.43 -2.34
CA ILE A 271 6.15 1.98 -2.34
C ILE A 271 5.95 1.46 -3.75
N VAL A 272 6.91 0.67 -4.26
CA VAL A 272 6.76 0.00 -5.56
C VAL A 272 5.87 -1.22 -5.40
N ARG A 273 4.82 -1.30 -6.22
CA ARG A 273 3.84 -2.41 -6.27
C ARG A 273 4.39 -3.58 -7.08
N THR A 274 3.74 -4.74 -6.99
CA THR A 274 4.09 -5.94 -7.79
C THR A 274 4.06 -5.66 -9.30
N ALA A 275 3.11 -4.86 -9.77
CA ALA A 275 3.01 -4.45 -11.17
C ALA A 275 4.21 -3.62 -11.66
N GLY A 276 4.96 -2.99 -10.73
CA GLY A 276 6.16 -2.20 -11.04
C GLY A 276 7.47 -3.00 -11.07
N SER A 277 7.45 -4.33 -10.79
CA SER A 277 8.69 -5.12 -10.63
C SER A 277 9.58 -5.14 -11.87
N ASN A 278 8.97 -5.17 -13.06
CA ASN A 278 9.68 -5.27 -14.35
C ASN A 278 9.67 -3.97 -15.16
N LYS A 279 9.28 -2.85 -14.54
CA LYS A 279 9.11 -1.58 -15.23
C LYS A 279 10.41 -0.78 -15.28
N THR A 280 10.47 0.11 -16.28
CA THR A 280 11.60 1.02 -16.49
C THR A 280 11.49 2.23 -15.55
N LYS A 281 12.61 2.93 -15.34
CA LYS A 281 12.65 4.19 -14.60
C LYS A 281 11.66 5.22 -15.17
N ASN A 282 11.55 5.31 -16.49
CA ASN A 282 10.66 6.28 -17.14
C ASN A 282 9.17 6.00 -16.86
N GLU A 283 8.77 4.71 -16.85
CA GLU A 283 7.40 4.32 -16.54
C GLU A 283 7.05 4.62 -15.06
N ILE A 284 8.00 4.38 -14.15
CA ILE A 284 7.82 4.67 -12.72
C ILE A 284 7.77 6.18 -12.49
N ASN A 285 8.62 6.97 -13.16
CA ASN A 285 8.59 8.43 -13.06
C ASN A 285 7.29 9.02 -13.59
N HIS A 286 6.78 8.51 -14.72
CA HIS A 286 5.52 8.98 -15.27
C HIS A 286 4.33 8.73 -14.31
N ASP A 287 4.31 7.56 -13.65
CA ASP A 287 3.30 7.24 -12.63
C ASP A 287 3.46 8.17 -11.41
N LEU A 288 4.70 8.45 -10.99
CA LEU A 288 5.02 9.38 -9.90
C LEU A 288 4.54 10.81 -10.20
N ASP A 289 4.83 11.32 -11.38
CA ASP A 289 4.40 12.68 -11.79
C ASP A 289 2.88 12.80 -11.78
N THR A 290 2.17 11.76 -12.24
CA THR A 290 0.71 11.70 -12.20
C THR A 290 0.18 11.75 -10.76
N LEU A 291 0.81 11.02 -9.85
CA LEU A 291 0.41 10.99 -8.44
C LEU A 291 0.73 12.30 -7.71
N ILE A 292 1.85 12.93 -8.02
CA ILE A 292 2.21 14.26 -7.49
C ILE A 292 1.19 15.31 -7.95
N ASN A 293 0.80 15.28 -9.23
CA ASN A 293 -0.24 16.17 -9.74
C ASN A 293 -1.58 15.94 -9.03
N SER A 294 -1.97 14.69 -8.83
CA SER A 294 -3.18 14.34 -8.06
C SER A 294 -3.11 14.85 -6.62
N TRP A 295 -1.95 14.72 -5.97
CA TRP A 295 -1.74 15.26 -4.63
C TRP A 295 -1.85 16.79 -4.57
N ASN A 296 -1.31 17.50 -5.57
CA ASN A 296 -1.45 18.95 -5.65
C ASN A 296 -2.91 19.37 -5.81
N GLN A 297 -3.67 18.67 -6.66
CA GLN A 297 -5.12 18.91 -6.79
C GLN A 297 -5.87 18.66 -5.47
N ILE A 298 -5.52 17.60 -4.73
CA ILE A 298 -6.12 17.31 -3.42
C ILE A 298 -5.85 18.48 -2.44
N LYS A 299 -4.62 19.01 -2.41
CA LYS A 299 -4.28 20.15 -1.57
C LYS A 299 -5.07 21.40 -1.93
N ASP A 300 -5.14 21.73 -3.22
CA ASP A 300 -5.85 22.90 -3.70
C ASP A 300 -7.36 22.80 -3.41
N ASN A 301 -7.95 21.63 -3.63
CA ASN A 301 -9.34 21.36 -3.28
C ASN A 301 -9.58 21.45 -1.76
N ALA A 302 -8.67 20.93 -0.94
CA ALA A 302 -8.79 21.01 0.50
C ALA A 302 -8.71 22.44 1.03
N LEU A 303 -7.86 23.28 0.44
CA LEU A 303 -7.71 24.69 0.81
C LEU A 303 -8.93 25.54 0.40
N SER A 304 -9.62 25.17 -0.69
CA SER A 304 -10.78 25.89 -1.20
C SER A 304 -12.13 25.41 -0.64
N SER A 305 -12.13 24.26 0.06
CA SER A 305 -13.35 23.62 0.56
C SER A 305 -13.63 23.95 2.03
N ILE A 306 -14.91 23.84 2.42
CA ILE A 306 -15.37 23.99 3.80
C ILE A 306 -15.67 22.60 4.38
N ALA A 307 -15.12 22.30 5.56
CA ALA A 307 -15.37 21.03 6.25
C ALA A 307 -16.80 20.97 6.86
N PRO A 308 -17.48 19.82 6.79
CA PRO A 308 -17.03 18.55 6.19
C PRO A 308 -17.27 18.50 4.67
N SER A 309 -16.33 17.96 3.90
CA SER A 309 -16.47 17.81 2.44
C SER A 309 -15.62 16.65 1.89
N LEU A 310 -16.10 16.03 0.79
CA LEU A 310 -15.32 15.08 0.01
C LEU A 310 -14.31 15.86 -0.84
N ILE A 311 -13.03 15.57 -0.70
CA ILE A 311 -11.94 16.24 -1.42
C ILE A 311 -11.47 15.41 -2.61
N HIS A 312 -11.34 14.10 -2.41
CA HIS A 312 -10.88 13.18 -3.44
C HIS A 312 -11.61 11.86 -3.31
N GLN A 313 -12.19 11.40 -4.40
CA GLN A 313 -12.80 10.09 -4.50
C GLN A 313 -11.81 9.11 -5.13
N GLU A 314 -11.66 7.92 -4.53
CA GLU A 314 -10.94 6.82 -5.17
C GLU A 314 -11.56 6.54 -6.54
N SER A 315 -10.74 6.12 -7.48
CA SER A 315 -11.17 5.86 -8.85
C SER A 315 -12.40 4.94 -8.90
N GLU A 316 -13.32 5.24 -9.81
CA GLU A 316 -14.44 4.35 -10.13
C GLU A 316 -13.97 2.92 -10.40
N ILE A 317 -14.84 1.95 -10.19
CA ILE A 317 -14.50 0.51 -10.26
C ILE A 317 -13.78 0.15 -11.57
N ILE A 318 -14.19 0.67 -12.71
CA ILE A 318 -13.56 0.37 -14.01
C ILE A 318 -12.12 0.87 -14.06
N LYS A 319 -11.87 2.12 -13.63
CA LYS A 319 -10.51 2.69 -13.59
C LYS A 319 -9.63 1.95 -12.59
N ARG A 320 -10.19 1.59 -11.43
CA ARG A 320 -9.51 0.82 -10.39
C ARG A 320 -9.14 -0.57 -10.90
N THR A 321 -10.04 -1.23 -11.59
CA THR A 321 -9.81 -2.55 -12.21
C THR A 321 -8.73 -2.49 -13.28
N LEU A 322 -8.76 -1.51 -14.18
CA LEU A 322 -7.71 -1.34 -15.19
C LEU A 322 -6.35 -1.03 -14.56
N ARG A 323 -6.33 -0.33 -13.44
CA ARG A 323 -5.10 -0.07 -12.69
C ARG A 323 -4.54 -1.33 -12.03
N ASP A 324 -5.40 -2.13 -11.39
CA ASP A 324 -5.01 -3.19 -10.45
C ASP A 324 -5.03 -4.60 -11.06
N MET A 325 -5.98 -4.90 -11.96
CA MET A 325 -6.17 -6.23 -12.54
C MET A 325 -5.63 -6.37 -13.96
N TYR A 326 -5.62 -5.27 -14.74
CA TYR A 326 -5.13 -5.34 -16.13
C TYR A 326 -3.61 -5.39 -16.19
N ASP A 327 -3.07 -6.43 -16.84
CA ASP A 327 -1.64 -6.61 -17.11
C ASP A 327 -1.38 -6.88 -18.61
N GLU A 328 -0.10 -6.94 -18.99
CA GLU A 328 0.32 -7.22 -20.37
C GLU A 328 -0.05 -8.64 -20.87
N ASN A 329 -0.40 -9.54 -19.94
CA ASN A 329 -0.81 -10.90 -20.25
C ASN A 329 -2.35 -11.00 -20.48
N THR A 330 -3.08 -9.92 -20.23
CA THR A 330 -4.53 -9.85 -20.45
C THR A 330 -4.79 -9.74 -21.95
N LYS A 331 -5.37 -10.80 -22.54
CA LYS A 331 -5.60 -10.93 -23.98
C LYS A 331 -6.84 -10.18 -24.44
N ASN A 332 -7.93 -10.32 -23.71
CA ASN A 332 -9.23 -9.75 -24.05
C ASN A 332 -9.86 -9.03 -22.86
N ILE A 333 -10.55 -7.94 -23.15
CA ILE A 333 -11.52 -7.28 -22.27
C ILE A 333 -12.89 -7.49 -22.88
N ILE A 334 -13.77 -8.19 -22.16
CA ILE A 334 -15.12 -8.53 -22.60
C ILE A 334 -16.08 -7.74 -21.73
N ILE A 335 -16.96 -6.95 -22.37
CA ILE A 335 -17.91 -6.05 -21.70
C ILE A 335 -19.31 -6.45 -22.11
N GLU A 336 -20.20 -6.67 -21.14
CA GLU A 336 -21.63 -6.89 -21.30
C GLU A 336 -22.44 -5.74 -20.68
#